data_4217e1699f62c7f8afe52218db6c3bd2
#
_entry.id   4217e1699f62c7f8afe52218db6c3bd2
#
_cell.length_a   1.000
_cell.length_b   1.000
_cell.length_c   1.000
_cell.angle_alpha   90.00
_cell.angle_beta   90.00
_cell.angle_gamma   90.00
#
_symmetry.space_group_name_H-M   'P 1'
#
loop_
_entity.id
_entity.type
_entity.pdbx_description
1 polymer ?
#
loop_
_entity_poly.entity_id
_entity_poly.type
_entity_poly.pdbx_seq_one_letter_code
_entity_poly.pdbx_strand_id
1 'polypeptide(L)'
;ITIAAAGAVTFSQTSVHVASLSVKNGATSAGFIEFFEDSDNGTNKVTLIGPASTGDVTLTLGTATGTVATTADIAGEATALAIALG
;
A
#
# COMPACT_ATOMS: atom_id res chain seq x y z
N ILE A 1 7.90 2.14 -24.00
CA ILE A 1 6.54 1.95 -24.53
C ILE A 1 5.59 2.87 -23.78
N THR A 2 4.80 3.60 -24.52
CA THR A 2 3.72 4.39 -23.96
C THR A 2 2.39 3.76 -24.40
N ILE A 3 1.57 3.38 -23.44
CA ILE A 3 0.23 2.88 -23.73
C ILE A 3 -0.73 4.02 -23.39
N ALA A 4 -1.24 4.70 -24.42
CA ALA A 4 -2.07 5.89 -24.26
C ALA A 4 -3.54 5.61 -24.57
N ALA A 5 -3.98 4.37 -24.43
CA ALA A 5 -5.37 4.00 -24.67
C ALA A 5 -6.21 4.27 -23.43
N ALA A 6 -7.50 4.60 -23.63
CA ALA A 6 -8.45 4.63 -22.53
C ALA A 6 -8.71 3.20 -22.09
N GLY A 7 -8.71 2.98 -20.77
CA GLY A 7 -8.96 1.67 -20.17
C GLY A 7 -7.75 1.07 -19.50
N ALA A 8 -7.93 -0.11 -18.94
CA ALA A 8 -6.92 -0.81 -18.17
C ALA A 8 -6.10 -1.77 -19.04
N VAL A 9 -4.82 -1.93 -18.67
CA VAL A 9 -3.99 -3.03 -19.20
C VAL A 9 -4.07 -4.16 -18.18
N THR A 10 -4.47 -5.34 -18.64
CA THR A 10 -4.65 -6.51 -17.76
C THR A 10 -3.49 -7.47 -17.95
N PHE A 11 -2.84 -7.85 -16.85
CA PHE A 11 -1.81 -8.89 -16.83
C PHE A 11 -2.44 -10.16 -16.24
N SER A 12 -2.52 -11.23 -17.02
CA SER A 12 -3.07 -12.50 -16.54
C SER A 12 -2.05 -13.35 -15.78
N GLN A 13 -0.80 -12.92 -15.76
CA GLN A 13 0.31 -13.55 -15.04
C GLN A 13 1.03 -12.50 -14.20
N THR A 14 1.98 -12.94 -13.40
CA THR A 14 2.81 -12.03 -12.62
C THR A 14 3.54 -11.04 -13.52
N SER A 15 3.47 -9.76 -13.19
CA SER A 15 4.22 -8.71 -13.86
C SER A 15 5.55 -8.51 -13.15
N VAL A 16 6.65 -8.58 -13.88
CA VAL A 16 8.01 -8.44 -13.33
C VAL A 16 8.61 -7.12 -13.81
N HIS A 17 9.03 -6.30 -12.85
CA HIS A 17 9.70 -5.03 -13.11
C HIS A 17 11.16 -5.14 -12.69
N VAL A 18 12.07 -5.13 -13.66
CA VAL A 18 13.49 -5.41 -13.42
C VAL A 18 14.20 -4.26 -12.69
N ALA A 19 13.75 -3.03 -12.90
CA ALA A 19 14.36 -1.88 -12.25
C ALA A 19 13.51 -1.37 -11.09
N SER A 20 12.41 -0.70 -11.39
CA SER A 20 11.54 -0.13 -10.36
C SER A 20 10.13 0.08 -10.92
N LEU A 21 9.21 0.40 -10.04
CA LEU A 21 7.83 0.73 -10.41
C LEU A 21 7.50 2.10 -9.82
N SER A 22 7.13 3.05 -10.68
CA SER A 22 6.63 4.36 -10.24
C SER A 22 5.13 4.39 -10.44
N VAL A 23 4.39 4.70 -9.37
CA VAL A 23 2.93 4.77 -9.40
C VAL A 23 2.49 6.21 -9.26
N LYS A 24 1.86 6.74 -10.30
CA LYS A 24 1.37 8.12 -10.35
C LYS A 24 -0.13 8.11 -10.66
N ASN A 25 -0.83 9.15 -10.26
CA ASN A 25 -2.26 9.27 -10.50
C ASN A 25 -2.61 10.68 -11.00
N GLY A 26 -2.17 10.98 -12.21
CA GLY A 26 -2.44 12.26 -12.83
C GLY A 26 -1.70 13.42 -12.18
N ALA A 27 -2.16 14.64 -12.43
CA ALA A 27 -1.50 15.87 -12.01
C ALA A 27 -1.97 16.37 -10.63
N THR A 28 -3.10 15.89 -10.14
CA THR A 28 -3.76 16.44 -8.94
C THR A 28 -4.06 15.43 -7.86
N SER A 29 -3.65 14.18 -8.04
CA SER A 29 -3.94 13.09 -7.11
C SER A 29 -2.70 12.28 -6.81
N ALA A 30 -2.64 11.71 -5.61
CA ALA A 30 -1.55 10.82 -5.22
C ALA A 30 -1.67 9.47 -5.91
N GLY A 31 -0.53 8.85 -6.22
CA GLY A 31 -0.50 7.48 -6.73
C GLY A 31 -0.91 6.48 -5.66
N PHE A 32 -1.54 5.39 -6.04
CA PHE A 32 -1.96 4.37 -5.10
C PHE A 32 -1.90 2.97 -5.72
N ILE A 33 -1.84 1.97 -4.86
CA ILE A 33 -1.93 0.55 -5.24
C ILE A 33 -3.09 -0.06 -4.46
N GLU A 34 -3.91 -0.86 -5.12
CA GLU A 34 -5.06 -1.52 -4.52
C GLU A 34 -4.81 -3.01 -4.42
N PHE A 35 -5.01 -3.57 -3.22
CA PHE A 35 -4.92 -5.01 -2.96
C PHE A 35 -6.31 -5.50 -2.61
N PHE A 36 -6.93 -6.24 -3.51
CA PHE A 36 -8.28 -6.78 -3.29
C PHE A 36 -8.21 -8.01 -2.39
N GLU A 37 -9.25 -8.19 -1.58
CA GLU A 37 -9.42 -9.39 -0.79
C GLU A 37 -9.65 -10.61 -1.68
N ASP A 38 -9.61 -11.81 -1.09
CA ASP A 38 -9.92 -13.04 -1.79
C ASP A 38 -11.30 -12.91 -2.45
N SER A 39 -11.39 -13.23 -3.75
CA SER A 39 -12.62 -13.08 -4.52
C SER A 39 -13.77 -13.93 -3.99
N ASP A 40 -13.47 -15.02 -3.29
CA ASP A 40 -14.49 -15.83 -2.63
C ASP A 40 -15.12 -15.12 -1.44
N ASN A 41 -14.45 -14.13 -0.87
CA ASN A 41 -14.90 -13.40 0.31
C ASN A 41 -15.61 -12.08 -0.05
N GLY A 42 -15.39 -11.53 -1.23
CA GLY A 42 -16.03 -10.28 -1.64
C GLY A 42 -15.19 -9.45 -2.59
N THR A 43 -15.44 -8.15 -2.60
CA THR A 43 -14.82 -7.20 -3.53
C THR A 43 -14.19 -6.00 -2.82
N ASN A 44 -13.97 -6.07 -1.52
CA ASN A 44 -13.31 -4.99 -0.78
C ASN A 44 -11.80 -5.02 -1.02
N LYS A 45 -11.15 -3.90 -0.76
CA LYS A 45 -9.73 -3.74 -1.04
C LYS A 45 -9.04 -2.91 0.03
N VAL A 46 -7.71 -3.07 0.12
CA VAL A 46 -6.82 -2.18 0.88
C VAL A 46 -6.10 -1.30 -0.12
N THR A 47 -6.16 0.01 0.08
CA THR A 47 -5.47 0.98 -0.76
C THR A 47 -4.22 1.48 -0.06
N LEU A 48 -3.06 1.32 -0.71
CA LEU A 48 -1.80 1.90 -0.27
C LEU A 48 -1.56 3.15 -1.11
N ILE A 49 -1.62 4.32 -0.47
CA ILE A 49 -1.65 5.60 -1.18
C ILE A 49 -0.63 6.58 -0.62
N GLY A 50 -0.05 7.40 -1.50
CA GLY A 50 0.83 8.49 -1.10
C GLY A 50 0.04 9.63 -0.43
N PRO A 51 0.71 10.49 0.36
CA PRO A 51 0.05 11.64 0.96
C PRO A 51 -0.24 12.72 -0.08
N ALA A 52 -1.13 13.65 0.28
CA ALA A 52 -1.48 14.77 -0.60
C ALA A 52 -0.29 15.70 -0.85
N SER A 53 0.61 15.83 0.13
CA SER A 53 1.80 16.67 0.03
C SER A 53 2.92 16.07 0.88
N THR A 54 4.12 15.99 0.32
CA THR A 54 5.29 15.46 1.03
C THR A 54 6.56 15.93 0.34
N GLY A 55 7.68 15.92 1.08
CA GLY A 55 9.01 15.88 0.46
C GLY A 55 9.34 14.44 0.07
N ASP A 56 10.54 14.22 -0.41
CA ASP A 56 10.99 12.87 -0.70
C ASP A 56 11.29 12.14 0.60
N VAL A 57 10.59 11.04 0.84
CA VAL A 57 10.78 10.19 2.01
C VAL A 57 10.95 8.74 1.57
N THR A 58 11.70 7.97 2.35
CA THR A 58 11.94 6.57 2.08
C THR A 58 11.32 5.73 3.19
N LEU A 59 10.47 4.79 2.82
CA LEU A 59 9.94 3.78 3.72
C LEU A 59 10.65 2.46 3.43
N THR A 60 11.48 2.02 4.37
CA THR A 60 12.21 0.75 4.24
C THR A 60 11.43 -0.36 4.93
N LEU A 61 11.15 -1.42 4.20
CA LEU A 61 10.47 -2.59 4.75
C LEU A 61 11.42 -3.36 5.67
N GLY A 62 10.88 -3.89 6.75
CA GLY A 62 11.64 -4.73 7.68
C GLY A 62 11.97 -6.10 7.10
N THR A 63 12.86 -6.82 7.77
CA THR A 63 13.34 -8.14 7.32
C THR A 63 12.59 -9.30 7.97
N ALA A 64 11.78 -9.03 8.97
CA ALA A 64 11.00 -10.06 9.65
C ALA A 64 9.68 -10.31 8.95
N THR A 65 9.23 -11.57 8.95
CA THR A 65 7.89 -11.91 8.49
C THR A 65 6.86 -11.42 9.53
N GLY A 66 5.82 -10.78 9.05
CA GLY A 66 4.79 -10.27 9.95
C GLY A 66 3.72 -9.48 9.23
N THR A 67 2.82 -8.94 10.01
CA THR A 67 1.74 -8.10 9.53
C THR A 67 2.10 -6.63 9.78
N VAL A 68 1.87 -5.78 8.78
CA VAL A 68 2.08 -4.35 8.94
C VAL A 68 0.99 -3.80 9.86
N ALA A 69 1.40 -3.17 10.96
CA ALA A 69 0.49 -2.57 11.94
C ALA A 69 0.14 -1.14 11.53
N THR A 70 -1.10 -0.75 11.82
CA THR A 70 -1.55 0.64 11.69
C THR A 70 -1.26 1.40 12.98
N THR A 71 -1.39 2.73 12.94
CA THR A 71 -1.26 3.55 14.15
C THR A 71 -2.31 3.19 15.21
N ALA A 72 -3.48 2.75 14.79
CA ALA A 72 -4.52 2.29 15.71
C ALA A 72 -4.12 1.01 16.44
N ASP A 73 -3.48 0.06 15.74
CA ASP A 73 -2.99 -1.17 16.33
C ASP A 73 -1.88 -0.89 17.34
N ILE A 74 -0.92 -0.02 16.98
CA ILE A 74 0.19 0.36 17.86
C ILE A 74 -0.32 1.08 19.12
N ALA A 75 -1.27 1.99 18.95
CA ALA A 75 -1.85 2.71 20.08
C ALA A 75 -2.54 1.77 21.08
N GLY A 76 -3.26 0.76 20.56
CA GLY A 76 -3.90 -0.27 21.38
C GLY A 76 -2.88 -1.09 22.19
N GLU A 77 -1.81 -1.54 21.54
CA GLU A 77 -0.74 -2.31 22.20
C GLU A 77 0.01 -1.46 23.22
N ALA A 78 0.31 -0.21 22.89
CA ALA A 78 0.98 0.70 23.82
C ALA A 78 0.13 0.96 25.08
N THR A 79 -1.16 1.12 24.92
CA THR A 79 -2.09 1.29 26.04
C THR A 79 -2.14 0.03 26.91
N ALA A 80 -2.23 -1.14 26.31
CA ALA A 80 -2.25 -2.41 27.05
C ALA A 80 -0.93 -2.61 27.82
N LEU A 81 0.20 -2.28 27.22
CA LEU A 81 1.51 -2.38 27.87
C LEU A 81 1.61 -1.40 29.05
N ALA A 82 1.14 -0.17 28.89
CA ALA A 82 1.14 0.83 29.96
C ALA A 82 0.30 0.37 31.14
N ILE A 83 -0.86 -0.23 30.90
CA ILE A 83 -1.71 -0.79 31.96
C ILE A 83 -1.01 -1.96 32.66
N ALA A 84 -0.36 -2.83 31.91
CA ALA A 84 0.35 -3.99 32.46
C ALA A 84 1.55 -3.60 33.32
N LEU A 85 2.21 -2.50 33.01
CA LEU A 85 3.36 -1.99 33.76
C LEU A 85 2.98 -1.13 34.95
N GLY A 86 1.74 -0.81 35.10
CA GLY A 86 1.27 -0.10 36.26
C GLY A 86 0.80 1.27 36.13
#